data_4c2dc5942e3dd10d0a8e7366cc9e75eb
#
_entry.id   4c2dc5942e3dd10d0a8e7366cc9e75eb
#
_cell.length_a   1.000
_cell.length_b   1.000
_cell.length_c   1.000
_cell.angle_alpha   90.00
_cell.angle_beta   90.00
_cell.angle_gamma   90.00
#
_symmetry.space_group_name_H-M   'P 1'
#
loop_
_entity.id
_entity.type
_entity.pdbx_description
1 polymer ?
#
loop_
_entity_poly.entity_id
_entity_poly.type
_entity_poly.pdbx_seq_one_letter_code
_entity_poly.pdbx_strand_id
1 'polypeptide(L)'
;MKISRIISILLATALVIISLAACQPEKSSQAESAAQTEATTAAEETNIYDMENYKSSEVFDILKVNQGGKYDEICTTYKFNYLSDGLKIEGYLSIPLSLEKAQKLGKCVMYNHGGNRQMGKLENYTTAPICSVCDRIVVASQYRGCGASEGEDHFGGDDLNDVIKLIDLCEKHFSFIDMDDFCVIGASRGGVMTYPAARKDSRIKRIIALSAECDLFEAYEARDDMKTVLEETIGYTPEEKPEEYEKRPAVYWADEIKIPVLMFHAKQDKQVPYSQAENLYTKLKDSTDCTLITYDDDSHSEVKPEDYQTIRDWLNQK
;
A
#
# COMPACT_ATOMS: atom_id res chain seq x y z
N MET A 1 -10.24 -55.69 -4.19
CA MET A 1 -10.08 -56.79 -3.20
C MET A 1 -9.73 -56.17 -1.86
N LYS A 2 -10.65 -56.39 -0.89
CA LYS A 2 -10.58 -56.25 0.59
C LYS A 2 -10.43 -54.81 1.15
N ILE A 3 -11.50 -54.19 1.66
CA ILE A 3 -12.24 -54.36 2.94
C ILE A 3 -11.53 -53.64 4.10
N SER A 4 -12.09 -52.48 4.48
CA SER A 4 -12.93 -52.23 5.67
C SER A 4 -12.22 -52.32 7.04
N ARG A 5 -12.31 -51.27 7.84
CA ARG A 5 -12.94 -51.34 9.18
C ARG A 5 -13.13 -49.96 9.84
N ILE A 6 -14.37 -49.71 10.13
CA ILE A 6 -14.95 -48.70 11.01
C ILE A 6 -14.68 -49.15 12.46
N ILE A 7 -14.41 -48.22 13.38
CA ILE A 7 -14.74 -48.41 14.80
C ILE A 7 -15.21 -47.04 15.35
N SER A 8 -16.53 -47.03 15.64
CA SER A 8 -17.20 -46.07 16.50
C SER A 8 -17.07 -46.54 17.96
N ILE A 9 -16.88 -45.64 18.92
CA ILE A 9 -17.21 -45.88 20.33
C ILE A 9 -17.89 -44.61 20.89
N LEU A 10 -19.08 -44.88 21.43
CA LEU A 10 -20.06 -44.00 22.05
C LEU A 10 -19.80 -43.83 23.58
N LEU A 11 -20.32 -42.74 24.09
CA LEU A 11 -20.95 -42.49 25.42
C LEU A 11 -20.09 -42.63 26.71
N ALA A 12 -20.16 -41.54 27.52
CA ALA A 12 -20.86 -41.63 28.85
C ALA A 12 -21.02 -40.24 29.48
N THR A 13 -22.26 -39.93 29.72
CA THR A 13 -22.81 -38.84 30.53
C THR A 13 -22.59 -39.11 32.03
N ALA A 14 -22.34 -38.05 32.83
CA ALA A 14 -22.60 -38.08 34.26
C ALA A 14 -23.13 -36.72 34.73
N LEU A 15 -24.41 -36.73 35.04
CA LEU A 15 -25.19 -35.72 35.73
C LEU A 15 -24.97 -35.93 37.24
N VAL A 16 -24.63 -34.86 37.98
CA VAL A 16 -24.77 -34.88 39.45
C VAL A 16 -25.58 -33.66 39.87
N ILE A 17 -26.82 -33.93 40.28
CA ILE A 17 -27.72 -33.00 40.97
C ILE A 17 -27.53 -33.26 42.47
N ILE A 18 -27.27 -32.22 43.28
CA ILE A 18 -27.54 -32.25 44.73
C ILE A 18 -28.27 -30.96 45.11
N SER A 19 -29.34 -31.18 45.82
CA SER A 19 -30.44 -30.32 46.21
C SER A 19 -30.18 -29.50 47.50
N LEU A 20 -30.86 -28.35 47.49
CA LEU A 20 -31.50 -27.59 48.58
C LEU A 20 -31.19 -27.87 50.06
N ALA A 21 -30.90 -26.77 50.75
CA ALA A 21 -31.49 -26.52 52.07
C ALA A 21 -31.71 -25.01 52.27
N ALA A 22 -32.95 -24.64 52.51
CA ALA A 22 -33.42 -23.32 52.88
C ALA A 22 -33.26 -23.07 54.40
N CYS A 23 -32.91 -21.83 54.76
CA CYS A 23 -33.26 -21.23 56.04
C CYS A 23 -33.26 -19.70 55.92
N GLN A 24 -34.41 -19.10 56.13
CA GLN A 24 -34.63 -17.69 56.51
C GLN A 24 -35.38 -17.74 57.89
N PRO A 25 -35.57 -16.59 58.61
CA PRO A 25 -34.99 -15.25 58.56
C PRO A 25 -34.58 -14.71 59.96
N GLU A 26 -33.85 -13.60 60.01
CA GLU A 26 -34.06 -12.63 61.10
C GLU A 26 -33.74 -11.20 60.63
N LYS A 27 -34.66 -10.28 60.95
CA LYS A 27 -34.59 -8.81 60.69
C LYS A 27 -33.79 -8.17 61.82
N SER A 28 -32.90 -7.24 61.46
CA SER A 28 -32.63 -6.08 62.32
C SER A 28 -32.21 -4.89 61.44
N SER A 29 -32.67 -3.73 61.89
CA SER A 29 -32.81 -2.44 61.27
C SER A 29 -31.52 -1.61 61.19
N GLN A 30 -31.52 -0.75 60.14
CA GLN A 30 -30.94 0.63 60.04
C GLN A 30 -29.44 0.80 60.08
N ALA A 31 -28.91 1.21 58.90
CA ALA A 31 -28.25 2.55 58.74
C ALA A 31 -28.08 2.81 57.23
N GLU A 32 -28.70 3.87 56.76
CA GLU A 32 -28.38 4.49 55.48
C GLU A 32 -26.95 4.95 55.44
N SER A 33 -26.16 4.43 54.48
CA SER A 33 -24.95 5.09 54.01
C SER A 33 -25.04 5.12 52.47
N ALA A 34 -25.27 6.33 51.94
CA ALA A 34 -25.23 6.58 50.52
C ALA A 34 -23.82 6.31 50.00
N ALA A 35 -23.62 5.11 49.45
CA ALA A 35 -22.47 4.87 48.59
C ALA A 35 -22.86 5.32 47.18
N GLN A 36 -22.36 6.47 46.77
CA GLN A 36 -22.31 6.88 45.39
C GLN A 36 -21.55 5.80 44.60
N THR A 37 -22.27 5.02 43.82
CA THR A 37 -21.69 4.18 42.79
C THR A 37 -21.25 5.11 41.68
N GLU A 38 -19.99 5.50 41.68
CA GLU A 38 -19.34 6.04 40.48
C GLU A 38 -19.43 4.94 39.41
N ALA A 39 -20.37 5.08 38.53
CA ALA A 39 -20.36 4.38 37.26
C ALA A 39 -19.18 4.95 36.47
N THR A 40 -18.04 4.31 36.58
CA THR A 40 -16.96 4.44 35.60
C THR A 40 -17.53 3.95 34.29
N THR A 41 -18.04 4.86 33.47
CA THR A 41 -18.21 4.65 32.06
C THR A 41 -16.82 4.38 31.51
N ALA A 42 -16.48 3.10 31.31
CA ALA A 42 -15.39 2.70 30.45
C ALA A 42 -15.69 3.41 29.11
N ALA A 43 -14.86 4.38 28.74
CA ALA A 43 -14.88 4.89 27.40
C ALA A 43 -14.65 3.67 26.49
N GLU A 44 -15.61 3.36 25.63
CA GLU A 44 -15.39 2.38 24.56
C GLU A 44 -14.13 2.86 23.83
N GLU A 45 -13.05 2.07 23.92
CA GLU A 45 -11.85 2.29 23.12
C GLU A 45 -12.27 2.22 21.66
N THR A 46 -12.39 3.38 21.02
CA THR A 46 -12.74 3.47 19.60
C THR A 46 -11.65 2.77 18.80
N ASN A 47 -12.01 1.69 18.12
CA ASN A 47 -11.10 0.99 17.22
C ASN A 47 -10.76 1.91 16.04
N ILE A 48 -9.54 2.50 16.05
CA ILE A 48 -9.09 3.43 15.00
C ILE A 48 -8.95 2.76 13.64
N TYR A 49 -8.91 1.42 13.58
CA TYR A 49 -8.76 0.60 12.38
C TYR A 49 -10.09 -0.01 11.88
N ASP A 50 -11.25 0.46 12.37
CA ASP A 50 -12.55 -0.08 11.99
C ASP A 50 -12.96 0.36 10.57
N MET A 51 -12.33 -0.22 9.57
CA MET A 51 -12.61 0.04 8.16
C MET A 51 -13.92 -0.58 7.69
N GLU A 52 -14.39 -1.67 8.31
CA GLU A 52 -15.62 -2.35 7.91
C GLU A 52 -16.88 -1.50 8.22
N ASN A 53 -16.83 -0.73 9.30
CA ASN A 53 -17.91 0.18 9.69
C ASN A 53 -17.67 1.64 9.23
N TYR A 54 -16.54 1.90 8.60
CA TYR A 54 -16.21 3.24 8.12
C TYR A 54 -17.18 3.75 7.05
N LYS A 55 -17.65 5.00 7.17
CA LYS A 55 -18.61 5.63 6.25
C LYS A 55 -18.10 7.00 5.82
N SER A 56 -17.97 7.19 4.52
CA SER A 56 -17.60 8.47 3.90
C SER A 56 -18.18 8.56 2.49
N SER A 57 -18.45 9.77 2.01
CA SER A 57 -18.81 10.00 0.61
C SER A 57 -17.59 10.08 -0.32
N GLU A 58 -16.39 10.19 0.23
CA GLU A 58 -15.14 10.28 -0.54
C GLU A 58 -14.39 8.93 -0.62
N VAL A 59 -14.58 8.06 0.40
CA VAL A 59 -14.05 6.69 0.44
C VAL A 59 -15.22 5.76 0.73
N PHE A 60 -15.54 4.87 -0.18
CA PHE A 60 -16.76 4.05 -0.17
C PHE A 60 -16.54 2.66 -0.75
N ASP A 61 -17.55 1.80 -0.68
CA ASP A 61 -17.50 0.39 -1.13
C ASP A 61 -16.30 -0.36 -0.53
N ILE A 62 -16.07 -0.16 0.77
CA ILE A 62 -14.94 -0.78 1.47
C ILE A 62 -15.25 -2.25 1.68
N LEU A 63 -14.38 -3.11 1.20
CA LEU A 63 -14.49 -4.56 1.29
C LEU A 63 -13.19 -5.14 1.86
N LYS A 64 -13.31 -5.90 2.93
CA LYS A 64 -12.21 -6.74 3.39
C LYS A 64 -12.00 -7.86 2.38
N VAL A 65 -10.76 -8.03 1.94
CA VAL A 65 -10.39 -9.05 0.95
C VAL A 65 -9.53 -10.11 1.58
N ASN A 66 -9.77 -11.36 1.20
CA ASN A 66 -8.96 -12.49 1.63
C ASN A 66 -7.76 -12.62 0.69
N GLN A 67 -6.54 -12.59 1.25
CA GLN A 67 -5.28 -12.72 0.51
C GLN A 67 -4.94 -14.18 0.22
N GLY A 68 -5.42 -15.08 1.07
CA GLY A 68 -5.05 -16.48 1.10
C GLY A 68 -3.70 -16.76 1.74
N GLY A 69 -3.62 -17.87 2.49
CA GLY A 69 -2.39 -18.37 3.07
C GLY A 69 -1.75 -17.43 4.11
N LYS A 70 -0.42 -17.33 4.07
CA LYS A 70 0.38 -16.66 5.12
C LYS A 70 0.11 -15.16 5.28
N TYR A 71 -0.41 -14.49 4.27
CA TYR A 71 -0.61 -13.04 4.34
C TYR A 71 -1.80 -12.65 5.19
N ASP A 72 -2.85 -13.50 5.30
CA ASP A 72 -3.97 -13.26 6.21
C ASP A 72 -3.55 -13.33 7.69
N GLU A 73 -2.39 -13.93 7.99
CA GLU A 73 -1.80 -13.99 9.32
C GLU A 73 -0.87 -12.79 9.62
N ILE A 74 -0.58 -11.96 8.61
CA ILE A 74 0.36 -10.82 8.70
C ILE A 74 -0.38 -9.49 8.65
N CYS A 75 -1.34 -9.34 7.74
CA CYS A 75 -2.06 -8.08 7.54
C CYS A 75 -3.53 -8.30 7.19
N THR A 76 -4.35 -7.31 7.52
CA THR A 76 -5.71 -7.17 6.98
C THR A 76 -5.65 -6.31 5.72
N THR A 77 -6.29 -6.77 4.63
CA THR A 77 -6.35 -5.99 3.40
C THR A 77 -7.77 -5.60 3.07
N TYR A 78 -7.93 -4.35 2.66
CA TYR A 78 -9.17 -3.77 2.17
C TYR A 78 -9.00 -3.30 0.74
N LYS A 79 -10.05 -3.45 -0.04
CA LYS A 79 -10.27 -2.81 -1.31
C LYS A 79 -11.38 -1.77 -1.12
N PHE A 80 -11.25 -0.62 -1.73
CA PHE A 80 -12.24 0.46 -1.63
C PHE A 80 -12.31 1.26 -2.92
N ASN A 81 -13.31 2.12 -3.04
CA ASN A 81 -13.40 3.12 -4.09
C ASN A 81 -13.24 4.53 -3.52
N TYR A 82 -12.72 5.44 -4.33
CA TYR A 82 -12.66 6.86 -4.01
C TYR A 82 -12.88 7.71 -5.27
N LEU A 83 -13.17 9.01 -5.07
CA LEU A 83 -13.36 9.93 -6.18
C LEU A 83 -12.09 10.76 -6.41
N SER A 84 -11.63 10.78 -7.68
CA SER A 84 -10.54 11.61 -8.18
C SER A 84 -10.98 12.25 -9.49
N ASP A 85 -10.95 13.57 -9.59
CA ASP A 85 -11.43 14.35 -10.75
C ASP A 85 -12.86 13.97 -11.21
N GLY A 86 -13.72 13.53 -10.28
CA GLY A 86 -15.06 13.04 -10.56
C GLY A 86 -15.15 11.60 -11.05
N LEU A 87 -14.03 10.92 -11.24
CA LEU A 87 -13.95 9.52 -11.63
C LEU A 87 -13.91 8.62 -10.38
N LYS A 88 -14.53 7.45 -10.46
CA LYS A 88 -14.44 6.42 -9.46
C LYS A 88 -13.16 5.61 -9.65
N ILE A 89 -12.26 5.68 -8.69
CA ILE A 89 -10.97 5.00 -8.69
C ILE A 89 -10.96 3.93 -7.61
N GLU A 90 -10.44 2.74 -7.95
CA GLU A 90 -10.24 1.65 -7.02
C GLU A 90 -8.93 1.84 -6.24
N GLY A 91 -8.96 1.57 -4.93
CA GLY A 91 -7.80 1.65 -4.06
C GLY A 91 -7.66 0.40 -3.19
N TYR A 92 -6.46 0.18 -2.68
CA TYR A 92 -6.12 -0.92 -1.79
C TYR A 92 -5.42 -0.40 -0.53
N LEU A 93 -5.69 -1.07 0.59
CA LEU A 93 -5.11 -0.75 1.90
C LEU A 93 -4.78 -2.05 2.62
N SER A 94 -3.51 -2.29 2.94
CA SER A 94 -3.07 -3.40 3.79
C SER A 94 -2.53 -2.86 5.11
N ILE A 95 -3.03 -3.38 6.22
CA ILE A 95 -2.71 -2.95 7.58
C ILE A 95 -2.05 -4.10 8.33
N PRO A 96 -0.82 -3.94 8.87
CA PRO A 96 -0.20 -4.96 9.71
C PRO A 96 -1.06 -5.31 10.92
N LEU A 97 -1.31 -6.60 11.16
CA LEU A 97 -2.09 -7.05 12.33
C LEU A 97 -1.48 -6.63 13.67
N SER A 98 -0.16 -6.41 13.72
CA SER A 98 0.54 -5.88 14.88
C SER A 98 0.08 -4.46 15.26
N LEU A 99 -0.18 -3.61 14.26
CA LEU A 99 -0.69 -2.25 14.46
C LEU A 99 -2.16 -2.26 14.88
N GLU A 100 -3.00 -3.06 14.21
CA GLU A 100 -4.41 -3.21 14.58
C GLU A 100 -4.57 -3.65 16.04
N LYS A 101 -3.80 -4.66 16.47
CA LYS A 101 -3.82 -5.15 17.86
C LYS A 101 -3.31 -4.12 18.86
N ALA A 102 -2.31 -3.32 18.47
CA ALA A 102 -1.71 -2.31 19.34
C ALA A 102 -2.49 -1.00 19.39
N GLN A 103 -3.45 -0.79 18.49
CA GLN A 103 -4.21 0.46 18.31
C GLN A 103 -3.31 1.70 18.25
N LYS A 104 -2.21 1.62 17.49
CA LYS A 104 -1.20 2.67 17.35
C LYS A 104 -1.19 3.21 15.93
N LEU A 105 -0.75 4.47 15.78
CA LEU A 105 -0.47 5.02 14.46
C LEU A 105 0.59 4.19 13.75
N GLY A 106 0.38 3.95 12.47
CA GLY A 106 1.27 3.19 11.61
C GLY A 106 1.92 4.07 10.56
N LYS A 107 3.24 3.90 10.39
CA LYS A 107 3.97 4.46 9.25
C LYS A 107 3.40 3.88 7.95
N CYS A 108 3.40 4.68 6.88
CA CYS A 108 2.76 4.29 5.63
C CYS A 108 3.74 4.26 4.46
N VAL A 109 3.49 3.33 3.56
CA VAL A 109 4.08 3.29 2.23
C VAL A 109 2.96 3.30 1.20
N MET A 110 2.99 4.24 0.26
CA MET A 110 2.15 4.19 -0.93
C MET A 110 2.88 3.41 -2.02
N TYR A 111 2.21 2.43 -2.60
CA TYR A 111 2.74 1.64 -3.70
C TYR A 111 2.15 2.10 -5.03
N ASN A 112 3.00 2.55 -5.93
CA ASN A 112 2.69 2.91 -7.30
C ASN A 112 3.11 1.76 -8.22
N HIS A 113 2.11 1.04 -8.74
CA HIS A 113 2.32 -0.17 -9.54
C HIS A 113 2.80 0.12 -10.96
N GLY A 114 3.41 -0.89 -11.57
CA GLY A 114 3.84 -0.87 -12.96
C GLY A 114 2.73 -1.26 -13.94
N GLY A 115 3.13 -1.46 -15.20
CA GLY A 115 2.23 -1.82 -16.28
C GLY A 115 1.45 -0.64 -16.84
N ASN A 116 0.50 -0.92 -17.73
CA ASN A 116 -0.34 0.08 -18.36
C ASN A 116 -1.72 -0.51 -18.65
N ARG A 117 -2.76 0.31 -18.61
CA ARG A 117 -4.16 -0.10 -18.84
C ARG A 117 -4.51 -1.28 -17.92
N GLN A 118 -4.82 -2.46 -18.48
CA GLN A 118 -5.17 -3.66 -17.71
C GLN A 118 -3.96 -4.54 -17.33
N MET A 119 -2.78 -4.27 -17.90
CA MET A 119 -1.56 -5.01 -17.57
C MET A 119 -0.94 -4.44 -16.29
N GLY A 120 -0.56 -5.31 -15.36
CA GLY A 120 0.05 -4.91 -14.09
C GLY A 120 -0.92 -4.32 -13.06
N LYS A 121 -2.25 -4.42 -13.32
CA LYS A 121 -3.27 -3.98 -12.36
C LYS A 121 -3.08 -4.62 -10.98
N LEU A 122 -3.46 -3.88 -9.94
CA LEU A 122 -3.48 -4.39 -8.58
C LEU A 122 -4.53 -5.51 -8.45
N GLU A 123 -4.14 -6.55 -7.77
CA GLU A 123 -5.01 -7.65 -7.37
C GLU A 123 -5.10 -7.69 -5.83
N ASN A 124 -6.05 -8.43 -5.30
CA ASN A 124 -6.29 -8.51 -3.86
C ASN A 124 -5.03 -8.87 -3.04
N TYR A 125 -4.08 -9.57 -3.64
CA TYR A 125 -2.84 -10.03 -3.00
C TYR A 125 -1.62 -9.12 -3.25
N THR A 126 -1.74 -8.01 -3.99
CA THR A 126 -0.57 -7.22 -4.42
C THR A 126 0.07 -6.44 -3.27
N THR A 127 -0.73 -5.82 -2.39
CA THR A 127 -0.21 -4.95 -1.32
C THR A 127 0.28 -5.70 -0.09
N ALA A 128 -0.22 -6.90 0.17
CA ALA A 128 0.14 -7.67 1.35
C ALA A 128 1.62 -8.12 1.42
N PRO A 129 2.27 -8.60 0.34
CA PRO A 129 3.70 -8.84 0.33
C PRO A 129 4.53 -7.60 0.67
N ILE A 130 4.14 -6.43 0.13
CA ILE A 130 4.83 -5.16 0.38
C ILE A 130 4.66 -4.78 1.86
N CYS A 131 3.45 -4.91 2.41
CA CYS A 131 3.17 -4.72 3.84
C CYS A 131 4.07 -5.61 4.71
N SER A 132 4.22 -6.89 4.35
CA SER A 132 5.10 -7.85 5.04
C SER A 132 6.58 -7.47 4.96
N VAL A 133 7.04 -7.01 3.80
CA VAL A 133 8.45 -6.61 3.60
C VAL A 133 8.77 -5.32 4.33
N CYS A 134 7.90 -4.32 4.25
CA CYS A 134 8.14 -3.00 4.83
C CYS A 134 7.79 -2.91 6.32
N ASP A 135 6.97 -3.83 6.84
CA ASP A 135 6.36 -3.76 8.19
C ASP A 135 5.64 -2.41 8.40
N ARG A 136 4.87 -1.99 7.38
CA ARG A 136 4.15 -0.71 7.33
C ARG A 136 2.76 -0.89 6.75
N ILE A 137 1.88 0.07 7.02
CA ILE A 137 0.63 0.21 6.27
C ILE A 137 0.99 0.44 4.81
N VAL A 138 0.26 -0.23 3.90
CA VAL A 138 0.44 -0.03 2.45
C VAL A 138 -0.86 0.45 1.86
N VAL A 139 -0.81 1.58 1.16
CA VAL A 139 -1.91 2.08 0.32
C VAL A 139 -1.50 2.05 -1.14
N ALA A 140 -2.45 1.82 -2.04
CA ALA A 140 -2.18 1.82 -3.48
C ALA A 140 -3.41 2.26 -4.26
N SER A 141 -3.19 3.07 -5.30
CA SER A 141 -4.19 3.44 -6.29
C SER A 141 -4.12 2.50 -7.48
N GLN A 142 -5.27 2.08 -7.98
CA GLN A 142 -5.36 1.34 -9.25
C GLN A 142 -5.13 2.24 -10.46
N TYR A 143 -5.14 3.57 -10.30
CA TYR A 143 -5.18 4.62 -11.31
C TYR A 143 -6.42 4.55 -12.21
N ARG A 144 -6.76 5.68 -12.83
CA ARG A 144 -7.79 5.74 -13.89
C ARG A 144 -7.41 4.85 -15.09
N GLY A 145 -8.41 4.27 -15.73
CA GLY A 145 -8.20 3.40 -16.89
C GLY A 145 -7.65 2.01 -16.59
N CYS A 146 -7.43 1.66 -15.30
CA CYS A 146 -6.90 0.36 -14.88
C CYS A 146 -7.88 -0.36 -13.94
N GLY A 147 -7.96 -1.70 -14.02
CA GLY A 147 -8.83 -2.53 -13.19
C GLY A 147 -10.30 -2.16 -13.35
N ALA A 148 -10.97 -1.84 -12.23
CA ALA A 148 -12.34 -1.37 -12.20
C ALA A 148 -12.45 0.16 -12.07
N SER A 149 -11.33 0.89 -12.17
CA SER A 149 -11.31 2.35 -12.18
C SER A 149 -11.86 2.92 -13.48
N GLU A 150 -12.60 4.04 -13.38
CA GLU A 150 -13.09 4.79 -14.53
C GLU A 150 -11.98 5.61 -15.18
N GLY A 151 -12.28 6.18 -16.36
CA GLY A 151 -11.35 7.05 -17.12
C GLY A 151 -10.38 6.28 -18.00
N GLU A 152 -9.30 6.95 -18.38
CA GLU A 152 -8.28 6.45 -19.31
C GLU A 152 -6.88 6.59 -18.71
N ASP A 153 -5.96 5.72 -19.11
CA ASP A 153 -4.57 5.73 -18.72
C ASP A 153 -3.80 6.81 -19.51
N HIS A 154 -3.12 7.72 -18.80
CA HIS A 154 -2.33 8.81 -19.41
C HIS A 154 -0.84 8.70 -19.11
N PHE A 155 -0.37 7.53 -18.65
CA PHE A 155 1.03 7.18 -18.40
C PHE A 155 1.81 8.26 -17.61
N GLY A 156 1.33 8.63 -16.43
CA GLY A 156 1.93 9.69 -15.60
C GLY A 156 1.45 11.10 -15.97
N GLY A 157 0.33 11.19 -16.68
CA GLY A 157 -0.42 12.44 -16.92
C GLY A 157 -1.43 12.71 -15.83
N ASP A 158 -2.73 12.78 -16.21
CA ASP A 158 -3.82 13.06 -15.27
C ASP A 158 -4.04 11.92 -14.24
N ASP A 159 -3.59 10.72 -14.53
CA ASP A 159 -3.57 9.59 -13.61
C ASP A 159 -2.69 9.83 -12.36
N LEU A 160 -1.75 10.78 -12.41
CA LEU A 160 -1.03 11.25 -11.24
C LEU A 160 -1.95 11.91 -10.20
N ASN A 161 -3.06 12.52 -10.63
CA ASN A 161 -4.03 13.12 -9.71
C ASN A 161 -4.67 12.07 -8.79
N ASP A 162 -4.80 10.82 -9.26
CA ASP A 162 -5.35 9.72 -8.46
C ASP A 162 -4.43 9.36 -7.30
N VAL A 163 -3.11 9.44 -7.52
CA VAL A 163 -2.09 9.24 -6.48
C VAL A 163 -2.14 10.38 -5.44
N ILE A 164 -2.14 11.64 -5.89
CA ILE A 164 -2.20 12.81 -5.00
C ILE A 164 -3.51 12.80 -4.21
N LYS A 165 -4.64 12.54 -4.87
CA LYS A 165 -5.94 12.44 -4.19
C LYS A 165 -5.95 11.36 -3.11
N LEU A 166 -5.32 10.20 -3.36
CA LEU A 166 -5.23 9.15 -2.36
C LEU A 166 -4.39 9.58 -1.14
N ILE A 167 -3.32 10.39 -1.32
CA ILE A 167 -2.56 10.97 -0.20
C ILE A 167 -3.45 11.89 0.65
N ASP A 168 -4.25 12.75 0.00
CA ASP A 168 -5.22 13.63 0.69
C ASP A 168 -6.24 12.81 1.50
N LEU A 169 -6.71 11.70 0.93
CA LEU A 169 -7.67 10.83 1.61
C LEU A 169 -7.03 10.06 2.77
N CYS A 170 -5.76 9.67 2.66
CA CYS A 170 -5.01 9.09 3.78
C CYS A 170 -4.97 10.06 4.96
N GLU A 171 -4.58 11.30 4.73
CA GLU A 171 -4.53 12.33 5.78
C GLU A 171 -5.90 12.62 6.39
N LYS A 172 -6.94 12.70 5.55
CA LYS A 172 -8.28 13.10 5.98
C LYS A 172 -9.08 11.97 6.63
N HIS A 173 -8.95 10.75 6.13
CA HIS A 173 -9.86 9.64 6.42
C HIS A 173 -9.22 8.46 7.16
N PHE A 174 -7.91 8.28 7.08
CA PHE A 174 -7.21 7.16 7.70
C PHE A 174 -6.38 7.65 8.88
N SER A 175 -7.07 8.09 9.96
CA SER A 175 -6.44 8.69 11.15
C SER A 175 -5.41 7.81 11.85
N PHE A 176 -5.33 6.54 11.48
CA PHE A 176 -4.33 5.60 11.95
C PHE A 176 -3.00 5.68 11.17
N ILE A 177 -2.93 6.45 10.08
CA ILE A 177 -1.70 6.66 9.31
C ILE A 177 -0.89 7.82 9.92
N ASP A 178 0.38 7.56 10.19
CA ASP A 178 1.37 8.58 10.55
C ASP A 178 1.85 9.30 9.28
N MET A 179 1.28 10.46 9.00
CA MET A 179 1.63 11.27 7.83
C MET A 179 3.02 11.92 7.92
N ASP A 180 3.63 11.97 9.10
CA ASP A 180 5.01 12.48 9.26
C ASP A 180 6.07 11.47 8.76
N ASP A 181 5.68 10.20 8.57
CA ASP A 181 6.53 9.15 7.97
C ASP A 181 5.79 8.45 6.82
N PHE A 182 5.39 9.24 5.82
CA PHE A 182 4.73 8.76 4.62
C PHE A 182 5.75 8.61 3.49
N CYS A 183 5.94 7.38 3.01
CA CYS A 183 6.91 7.04 1.94
C CYS A 183 6.19 6.54 0.69
N VAL A 184 6.90 6.48 -0.43
CA VAL A 184 6.38 5.93 -1.69
C VAL A 184 7.31 4.88 -2.26
N ILE A 185 6.74 3.84 -2.87
CA ILE A 185 7.46 2.83 -3.67
C ILE A 185 6.89 2.86 -5.08
N GLY A 186 7.74 3.00 -6.08
CA GLY A 186 7.36 2.92 -7.49
C GLY A 186 8.05 1.77 -8.21
N ALA A 187 7.28 0.93 -8.90
CA ALA A 187 7.79 -0.19 -9.69
C ALA A 187 7.55 0.04 -11.18
N SER A 188 8.60 -0.12 -12.03
CA SER A 188 8.47 0.00 -13.49
C SER A 188 7.84 1.35 -13.87
N ARG A 189 6.73 1.38 -14.64
CA ARG A 189 5.94 2.59 -14.89
C ARG A 189 5.62 3.39 -13.61
N GLY A 190 5.49 2.74 -12.45
CA GLY A 190 5.30 3.42 -11.18
C GLY A 190 6.36 4.48 -10.86
N GLY A 191 7.50 4.50 -11.56
CA GLY A 191 8.49 5.58 -11.52
C GLY A 191 7.93 6.92 -11.96
N VAL A 192 7.22 6.97 -13.10
CA VAL A 192 6.56 8.19 -13.61
C VAL A 192 5.32 8.61 -12.80
N MET A 193 4.94 7.82 -11.81
CA MET A 193 3.93 8.20 -10.80
C MET A 193 4.62 8.69 -9.51
N THR A 194 5.64 7.98 -9.07
CA THR A 194 6.31 8.18 -7.77
C THR A 194 7.14 9.45 -7.70
N TYR A 195 8.02 9.67 -8.66
CA TYR A 195 8.87 10.86 -8.67
C TYR A 195 8.07 12.16 -8.83
N PRO A 196 7.12 12.26 -9.79
CA PRO A 196 6.29 13.45 -9.91
C PRO A 196 5.35 13.66 -8.68
N ALA A 197 4.87 12.59 -8.04
CA ALA A 197 4.12 12.73 -6.78
C ALA A 197 4.98 13.35 -5.69
N ALA A 198 6.21 12.87 -5.51
CA ALA A 198 7.15 13.41 -4.52
C ALA A 198 7.59 14.86 -4.82
N ARG A 199 7.66 15.24 -6.09
CA ARG A 199 7.90 16.63 -6.51
C ARG A 199 6.72 17.56 -6.15
N LYS A 200 5.48 17.04 -6.25
CA LYS A 200 4.25 17.83 -6.02
C LYS A 200 3.80 17.85 -4.55
N ASP A 201 4.14 16.83 -3.75
CA ASP A 201 3.59 16.64 -2.41
C ASP A 201 4.68 16.47 -1.35
N SER A 202 4.87 17.47 -0.51
CA SER A 202 5.87 17.52 0.55
C SER A 202 5.61 16.55 1.72
N ARG A 203 4.42 15.93 1.76
CA ARG A 203 4.10 14.88 2.74
C ARG A 203 4.91 13.62 2.47
N ILE A 204 5.33 13.39 1.23
CA ILE A 204 6.21 12.28 0.87
C ILE A 204 7.61 12.55 1.40
N LYS A 205 8.14 11.63 2.22
CA LYS A 205 9.44 11.79 2.90
C LYS A 205 10.57 11.00 2.26
N ARG A 206 10.27 9.92 1.55
CA ARG A 206 11.25 9.00 0.97
C ARG A 206 10.71 8.30 -0.26
N ILE A 207 11.58 7.95 -1.18
CA ILE A 207 11.26 7.19 -2.40
C ILE A 207 12.01 5.88 -2.41
N ILE A 208 11.33 4.76 -2.71
CA ILE A 208 11.94 3.51 -3.16
C ILE A 208 11.54 3.30 -4.61
N ALA A 209 12.51 3.03 -5.48
CA ALA A 209 12.30 2.83 -6.92
C ALA A 209 12.77 1.43 -7.32
N LEU A 210 11.87 0.64 -7.91
CA LEU A 210 12.11 -0.75 -8.30
C LEU A 210 12.07 -0.86 -9.83
N SER A 211 13.21 -0.96 -10.50
CA SER A 211 13.32 -0.91 -11.96
C SER A 211 12.41 0.19 -12.55
N ALA A 212 12.46 1.39 -11.94
CA ALA A 212 11.49 2.45 -12.20
C ALA A 212 11.78 3.14 -13.53
N GLU A 213 10.74 3.42 -14.30
CA GLU A 213 10.78 4.23 -15.51
C GLU A 213 11.19 5.66 -15.13
N CYS A 214 12.34 6.11 -15.64
CA CYS A 214 12.93 7.41 -15.33
C CYS A 214 13.22 8.27 -16.59
N ASP A 215 13.09 7.68 -17.79
CA ASP A 215 13.30 8.32 -19.09
C ASP A 215 12.35 7.72 -20.13
N LEU A 216 11.35 8.50 -20.58
CA LEU A 216 10.37 8.04 -21.56
C LEU A 216 10.87 8.09 -23.01
N PHE A 217 11.89 8.90 -23.31
CA PHE A 217 12.53 8.86 -24.64
C PHE A 217 13.32 7.56 -24.79
N GLU A 218 14.09 7.18 -23.76
CA GLU A 218 14.81 5.92 -23.79
C GLU A 218 13.86 4.73 -23.83
N ALA A 219 12.74 4.76 -23.07
CA ALA A 219 11.71 3.74 -23.12
C ALA A 219 11.09 3.59 -24.50
N TYR A 220 10.81 4.71 -25.16
CA TYR A 220 10.26 4.76 -26.53
C TYR A 220 11.23 4.14 -27.54
N GLU A 221 12.53 4.45 -27.46
CA GLU A 221 13.54 3.93 -28.39
C GLU A 221 13.93 2.46 -28.10
N ALA A 222 13.93 2.05 -26.83
CA ALA A 222 14.40 0.73 -26.44
C ALA A 222 13.40 -0.40 -26.79
N ARG A 223 12.10 -0.09 -26.94
CA ARG A 223 11.05 -1.11 -27.06
C ARG A 223 9.95 -0.72 -28.03
N ASP A 224 9.81 -1.46 -29.12
CA ASP A 224 8.77 -1.18 -30.14
C ASP A 224 7.33 -1.27 -29.59
N ASP A 225 7.04 -2.14 -28.64
CA ASP A 225 5.74 -2.23 -27.99
C ASP A 225 5.44 -0.99 -27.14
N MET A 226 6.46 -0.38 -26.54
CA MET A 226 6.29 0.86 -25.77
C MET A 226 6.04 2.07 -26.64
N LYS A 227 6.49 2.12 -27.89
CA LYS A 227 6.13 3.19 -28.84
C LYS A 227 4.62 3.33 -28.95
N THR A 228 3.94 2.24 -29.29
CA THR A 228 2.48 2.23 -29.38
C THR A 228 1.79 2.60 -28.06
N VAL A 229 2.27 2.05 -26.94
CA VAL A 229 1.69 2.36 -25.62
C VAL A 229 1.82 3.84 -25.30
N LEU A 230 3.01 4.43 -25.46
CA LEU A 230 3.25 5.82 -25.13
C LEU A 230 2.52 6.77 -26.06
N GLU A 231 2.49 6.50 -27.38
CA GLU A 231 1.72 7.29 -28.33
C GLU A 231 0.22 7.30 -28.01
N GLU A 232 -0.35 6.15 -27.70
CA GLU A 232 -1.78 6.04 -27.38
C GLU A 232 -2.16 6.63 -26.02
N THR A 233 -1.27 6.54 -25.01
CA THR A 233 -1.56 7.03 -23.65
C THR A 233 -1.14 8.48 -23.42
N ILE A 234 -0.08 8.95 -24.07
CA ILE A 234 0.36 10.35 -24.05
C ILE A 234 -0.37 11.17 -25.11
N GLY A 235 -0.73 10.54 -26.23
CA GLY A 235 -1.47 11.15 -27.36
C GLY A 235 -0.58 11.81 -28.42
N TYR A 236 0.74 11.71 -28.29
CA TYR A 236 1.73 12.33 -29.18
C TYR A 236 3.01 11.50 -29.22
N THR A 237 3.74 11.57 -30.32
CA THR A 237 5.11 11.05 -30.41
C THR A 237 6.12 11.99 -29.68
N PRO A 238 7.33 11.51 -29.35
CA PRO A 238 8.40 12.36 -28.79
C PRO A 238 8.79 13.54 -29.69
N GLU A 239 8.70 13.38 -31.01
CA GLU A 239 9.02 14.42 -31.99
C GLU A 239 7.93 15.49 -32.09
N GLU A 240 6.65 15.09 -31.94
CA GLU A 240 5.51 16.02 -32.02
C GLU A 240 5.42 16.90 -30.77
N LYS A 241 5.63 16.31 -29.58
CA LYS A 241 5.55 17.03 -28.29
C LYS A 241 6.58 16.51 -27.28
N PRO A 242 7.85 16.86 -27.42
CA PRO A 242 8.91 16.43 -26.50
C PRO A 242 8.63 16.83 -25.04
N GLU A 243 7.98 17.97 -24.81
CA GLU A 243 7.64 18.44 -23.47
C GLU A 243 6.70 17.49 -22.70
N GLU A 244 5.87 16.71 -23.40
CA GLU A 244 5.02 15.68 -22.77
C GLU A 244 5.84 14.48 -22.27
N TYR A 245 6.97 14.20 -22.92
CA TYR A 245 7.91 13.15 -22.55
C TYR A 245 8.91 13.61 -21.49
N GLU A 246 9.25 14.91 -21.43
CA GLU A 246 10.18 15.48 -20.46
C GLU A 246 9.55 15.72 -19.09
N LYS A 247 8.30 16.18 -19.04
CA LYS A 247 7.65 16.58 -17.79
C LYS A 247 7.35 15.43 -16.83
N ARG A 248 7.22 14.18 -17.35
CA ARG A 248 6.84 13.01 -16.55
C ARG A 248 8.03 12.34 -15.87
N PRO A 249 9.13 11.99 -16.56
CA PRO A 249 10.22 11.23 -15.97
C PRO A 249 11.24 12.11 -15.25
N ALA A 250 11.74 11.56 -14.15
CA ALA A 250 12.59 12.28 -13.18
C ALA A 250 13.93 12.75 -13.73
N VAL A 251 14.46 12.11 -14.77
CA VAL A 251 15.79 12.41 -15.30
C VAL A 251 15.91 13.86 -15.82
N TYR A 252 14.81 14.49 -16.24
CA TYR A 252 14.80 15.85 -16.79
C TYR A 252 14.73 16.95 -15.74
N TRP A 253 14.34 16.61 -14.51
CA TRP A 253 14.21 17.54 -13.38
C TRP A 253 14.70 16.92 -12.06
N ALA A 254 15.75 16.09 -12.16
CA ALA A 254 16.34 15.39 -11.01
C ALA A 254 16.80 16.34 -9.90
N ASP A 255 17.23 17.55 -10.26
CA ASP A 255 17.62 18.60 -9.32
C ASP A 255 16.49 19.11 -8.42
N GLU A 256 15.24 18.82 -8.75
CA GLU A 256 14.08 19.14 -7.91
C GLU A 256 13.80 18.06 -6.84
N ILE A 257 14.38 16.87 -6.95
CA ILE A 257 14.25 15.80 -5.96
C ILE A 257 15.19 16.09 -4.79
N LYS A 258 14.63 16.35 -3.60
CA LYS A 258 15.37 16.73 -2.38
C LYS A 258 15.22 15.74 -1.23
N ILE A 259 14.43 14.72 -1.40
CA ILE A 259 14.19 13.68 -0.40
C ILE A 259 15.02 12.43 -0.71
N PRO A 260 15.32 11.59 0.29
CA PRO A 260 16.10 10.37 0.11
C PRO A 260 15.50 9.41 -0.92
N VAL A 261 16.34 8.78 -1.73
CA VAL A 261 15.95 7.82 -2.78
C VAL A 261 16.75 6.53 -2.65
N LEU A 262 16.06 5.40 -2.56
CA LEU A 262 16.63 4.06 -2.65
C LEU A 262 16.18 3.40 -3.95
N MET A 263 17.13 3.01 -4.79
CA MET A 263 16.86 2.43 -6.10
C MET A 263 17.33 0.97 -6.14
N PHE A 264 16.52 0.10 -6.73
CA PHE A 264 16.90 -1.28 -7.07
C PHE A 264 16.72 -1.48 -8.57
N HIS A 265 17.73 -2.03 -9.25
CA HIS A 265 17.66 -2.29 -10.68
C HIS A 265 18.60 -3.43 -11.09
N ALA A 266 18.08 -4.34 -11.93
CA ALA A 266 18.91 -5.40 -12.50
C ALA A 266 19.61 -4.90 -13.76
N LYS A 267 20.91 -5.22 -13.91
CA LYS A 267 21.73 -4.74 -15.04
C LYS A 267 21.33 -5.31 -16.40
N GLN A 268 20.62 -6.44 -16.39
CA GLN A 268 20.15 -7.11 -17.61
C GLN A 268 18.62 -7.01 -17.78
N ASP A 269 17.97 -6.08 -17.06
CA ASP A 269 16.54 -5.80 -17.17
C ASP A 269 16.20 -5.47 -18.65
N LYS A 270 15.23 -6.21 -19.21
CA LYS A 270 14.80 -6.10 -20.61
C LYS A 270 13.55 -5.24 -20.77
N GLN A 271 12.91 -4.86 -19.66
CA GLN A 271 11.71 -4.05 -19.68
C GLN A 271 12.01 -2.56 -19.49
N VAL A 272 12.85 -2.25 -18.50
CA VAL A 272 13.36 -0.88 -18.29
C VAL A 272 14.87 -0.96 -18.34
N PRO A 273 15.54 -0.31 -19.32
CA PRO A 273 16.99 -0.33 -19.42
C PRO A 273 17.67 0.17 -18.14
N TYR A 274 18.70 -0.55 -17.69
CA TYR A 274 19.47 -0.18 -16.50
C TYR A 274 20.08 1.24 -16.58
N SER A 275 20.42 1.68 -17.80
CA SER A 275 20.90 3.04 -18.08
C SER A 275 20.00 4.13 -17.54
N GLN A 276 18.69 3.94 -17.48
CA GLN A 276 17.74 4.89 -16.89
C GLN A 276 18.04 5.12 -15.40
N ALA A 277 18.22 4.03 -14.65
CA ALA A 277 18.56 4.13 -13.22
C ALA A 277 19.95 4.72 -12.99
N GLU A 278 20.94 4.32 -13.80
CA GLU A 278 22.32 4.83 -13.73
C GLU A 278 22.38 6.32 -14.03
N ASN A 279 21.67 6.77 -15.06
CA ASN A 279 21.60 8.18 -15.44
C ASN A 279 20.94 9.03 -14.33
N LEU A 280 19.80 8.58 -13.80
CA LEU A 280 19.12 9.28 -12.71
C LEU A 280 19.97 9.28 -11.43
N TYR A 281 20.56 8.15 -11.05
CA TYR A 281 21.46 8.04 -9.90
C TYR A 281 22.63 9.03 -10.00
N THR A 282 23.24 9.12 -11.18
CA THR A 282 24.37 10.03 -11.42
C THR A 282 23.99 11.49 -11.20
N LYS A 283 22.73 11.86 -11.50
CA LYS A 283 22.20 13.22 -11.26
C LYS A 283 21.82 13.45 -9.79
N LEU A 284 21.41 12.43 -9.07
CA LEU A 284 20.91 12.54 -7.70
C LEU A 284 21.99 12.41 -6.62
N LYS A 285 23.00 11.55 -6.82
CA LYS A 285 23.98 11.14 -5.78
C LYS A 285 24.73 12.28 -5.10
N ASP A 286 24.88 13.41 -5.77
CA ASP A 286 25.61 14.59 -5.25
C ASP A 286 24.64 15.66 -4.67
N SER A 287 23.33 15.50 -4.84
CA SER A 287 22.31 16.49 -4.47
C SER A 287 21.30 15.99 -3.42
N THR A 288 21.19 14.69 -3.25
CA THR A 288 20.32 14.07 -2.23
C THR A 288 20.93 12.75 -1.76
N ASP A 289 20.44 12.24 -0.62
CA ASP A 289 20.78 10.88 -0.18
C ASP A 289 20.18 9.86 -1.14
N CYS A 290 21.01 9.36 -2.04
CA CYS A 290 20.61 8.43 -3.09
C CYS A 290 21.49 7.19 -3.10
N THR A 291 20.88 6.02 -2.99
CA THR A 291 21.55 4.72 -3.06
C THR A 291 20.99 3.91 -4.22
N LEU A 292 21.86 3.32 -5.05
CA LEU A 292 21.49 2.39 -6.12
C LEU A 292 22.05 1.01 -5.82
N ILE A 293 21.15 0.04 -5.59
CA ILE A 293 21.46 -1.38 -5.44
C ILE A 293 21.19 -2.08 -6.76
N THR A 294 22.16 -2.87 -7.24
CA THR A 294 22.09 -3.51 -8.55
C THR A 294 22.18 -5.01 -8.46
N TYR A 295 21.46 -5.71 -9.35
CA TYR A 295 21.53 -7.17 -9.53
C TYR A 295 22.19 -7.51 -10.88
N ASP A 296 22.99 -8.57 -10.89
CA ASP A 296 23.68 -9.04 -12.11
C ASP A 296 22.83 -10.09 -12.87
N ASP A 297 21.52 -9.85 -12.97
CA ASP A 297 20.56 -10.73 -13.65
C ASP A 297 19.54 -9.89 -14.47
N ASP A 298 18.48 -10.52 -14.96
CA ASP A 298 17.42 -9.94 -15.79
C ASP A 298 16.09 -9.75 -15.05
N SER A 299 16.11 -9.72 -13.70
CA SER A 299 14.93 -9.47 -12.90
C SER A 299 14.38 -8.06 -13.16
N HIS A 300 13.04 -7.94 -13.09
CA HIS A 300 12.35 -6.68 -13.29
C HIS A 300 11.47 -6.34 -12.08
N SER A 301 11.69 -5.19 -11.47
CA SER A 301 10.93 -4.67 -10.32
C SER A 301 10.88 -5.62 -9.12
N GLU A 302 11.82 -6.54 -9.02
CA GLU A 302 11.96 -7.49 -7.93
C GLU A 302 13.01 -7.01 -6.92
N VAL A 303 12.73 -7.20 -5.63
CA VAL A 303 13.70 -7.05 -4.56
C VAL A 303 14.01 -8.44 -4.03
N LYS A 304 15.30 -8.77 -3.96
CA LYS A 304 15.72 -10.09 -3.47
C LYS A 304 15.53 -10.20 -1.96
N PRO A 305 15.22 -11.40 -1.43
CA PRO A 305 14.96 -11.59 -0.01
C PRO A 305 16.08 -11.11 0.92
N GLU A 306 17.34 -11.18 0.49
CA GLU A 306 18.50 -10.68 1.22
C GLU A 306 18.46 -9.15 1.45
N ASP A 307 17.75 -8.40 0.60
CA ASP A 307 17.62 -6.94 0.69
C ASP A 307 16.34 -6.47 1.42
N TYR A 308 15.48 -7.37 1.88
CA TYR A 308 14.28 -6.97 2.63
C TYR A 308 14.62 -6.25 3.93
N GLN A 309 15.73 -6.63 4.59
CA GLN A 309 16.18 -5.92 5.78
C GLN A 309 16.74 -4.54 5.43
N THR A 310 17.44 -4.42 4.30
CA THR A 310 17.92 -3.13 3.78
C THR A 310 16.78 -2.14 3.57
N ILE A 311 15.65 -2.60 2.99
CA ILE A 311 14.44 -1.77 2.84
C ILE A 311 13.93 -1.30 4.21
N ARG A 312 13.77 -2.20 5.18
CA ARG A 312 13.28 -1.86 6.52
C ARG A 312 14.19 -0.87 7.23
N ASP A 313 15.50 -1.12 7.20
CA ASP A 313 16.49 -0.26 7.85
C ASP A 313 16.49 1.14 7.21
N TRP A 314 16.44 1.20 5.89
CA TRP A 314 16.39 2.45 5.15
C TRP A 314 15.09 3.24 5.42
N LEU A 315 13.94 2.58 5.42
CA LEU A 315 12.66 3.20 5.76
C LEU A 315 12.62 3.74 7.21
N ASN A 316 13.43 3.21 8.13
CA ASN A 316 13.47 3.60 9.53
C ASN A 316 14.63 4.57 9.88
N GLN A 317 15.42 4.99 8.91
CA GLN A 317 16.40 6.08 9.11
C GLN A 317 15.68 7.38 9.52
N LYS A 318 16.34 8.16 10.41
CA LYS A 318 15.80 9.44 10.91
C LYS A 318 16.17 10.58 9.97
#